data_2b83a1bd826d5e961cad31f71925ca7e
#
_entry.id   2b83a1bd826d5e961cad31f71925ca7e
#
_cell.length_a   1.000
_cell.length_b   1.000
_cell.length_c   1.000
_cell.angle_alpha   90.00
_cell.angle_beta   90.00
_cell.angle_gamma   90.00
#
_symmetry.space_group_name_H-M   'P 1'
#
loop_
_entity.id
_entity.type
_entity.pdbx_description
1 polymer ?
#
loop_
_entity_poly.entity_id
_entity_poly.type
_entity_poly.pdbx_seq_one_letter_code
_entity_poly.pdbx_strand_id
1 'polypeptide(L)'
;MDNYTDRLLPSSLIATRPPMMKNEQFLPPPPPVAEHGFSALIRVGLNDTMAYQNNGESFNENIILFDCGTSENGVVSNAEILGINFNSINSVILSHGHFDHFTGLPSILKRIDKPIRLICHPDAFLRRWVLFPNGKDKARMPFLDKEELRRQGAIIVTKKNPSLISQDGVEEYPYQLHDNLVDNSTPKLLVTGRIPRTTTYEKGFPLQYKEDLNTGNLIPDPLVNDDQAIVANIKNKGLVIISGCAHAGIINTIRYAKLLTGINKVYAVIGGFHLTGGGIYEDAIEPTITELKKIDPRYLIPCHCTGWKATNRIIQEVPEKFLQSSTCTTFTFD
;
A
#
# COMPACT_ATOMS: atom_id res chain seq x y z
N MET A 1 -0.68 -2.90 8.92
CA MET A 1 0.30 -3.99 9.06
C MET A 1 1.64 -3.54 8.55
N ASP A 2 2.70 -3.83 9.25
CA ASP A 2 4.06 -3.44 8.91
C ASP A 2 5.04 -4.40 9.61
N ASN A 3 6.31 -4.40 9.21
CA ASN A 3 7.39 -5.23 9.78
C ASN A 3 7.81 -4.85 11.21
N TYR A 4 7.34 -3.72 11.72
CA TYR A 4 7.81 -3.14 12.97
C TYR A 4 6.66 -2.73 13.90
N THR A 5 6.80 -3.01 15.18
CA THR A 5 5.89 -2.51 16.22
C THR A 5 6.68 -1.94 17.38
N ASP A 6 6.31 -0.74 17.83
CA ASP A 6 6.82 -0.09 19.02
C ASP A 6 5.68 0.63 19.74
N ARG A 7 5.30 0.11 20.90
CA ARG A 7 4.21 0.64 21.72
C ARG A 7 4.59 1.90 22.49
N LEU A 8 5.88 2.19 22.61
CA LEU A 8 6.40 3.37 23.32
C LEU A 8 6.61 4.56 22.38
N LEU A 9 6.45 4.36 21.07
CA LEU A 9 6.61 5.43 20.10
C LEU A 9 5.57 6.52 20.36
N PRO A 10 5.97 7.79 20.56
CA PRO A 10 5.04 8.86 20.90
C PRO A 10 4.13 9.20 19.73
N SER A 11 2.89 9.58 20.05
CA SER A 11 1.97 10.18 19.08
C SER A 11 2.39 11.61 18.75
N SER A 12 2.01 12.08 17.56
CA SER A 12 2.18 13.47 17.10
C SER A 12 0.87 13.98 16.49
N LEU A 13 0.84 15.21 15.99
CA LEU A 13 -0.33 15.76 15.30
C LEU A 13 -0.73 14.94 14.06
N ILE A 14 0.23 14.33 13.38
CA ILE A 14 0.02 13.56 12.14
C ILE A 14 -0.09 12.06 12.41
N ALA A 15 0.62 11.53 13.41
CA ALA A 15 0.72 10.11 13.68
C ALA A 15 0.17 9.77 15.07
N THR A 16 -0.97 9.10 15.10
CA THR A 16 -1.58 8.58 16.33
C THR A 16 -1.23 7.11 16.51
N ARG A 17 -0.76 6.76 17.71
CA ARG A 17 -0.40 5.39 18.08
C ARG A 17 -1.51 4.76 18.92
N PRO A 18 -1.72 3.43 18.82
CA PRO A 18 -2.66 2.76 19.71
C PRO A 18 -2.21 2.93 21.15
N PRO A 19 -3.14 3.18 22.09
CA PRO A 19 -2.79 3.39 23.48
C PRO A 19 -2.19 2.12 24.09
N MET A 20 -1.17 2.29 24.91
CA MET A 20 -0.54 1.18 25.63
C MET A 20 -1.46 0.58 26.70
N MET A 21 -2.35 1.39 27.25
CA MET A 21 -3.34 1.02 28.27
C MET A 21 -4.71 1.54 27.82
N LYS A 22 -5.75 0.72 27.98
CA LYS A 22 -7.13 1.16 27.79
C LYS A 22 -7.75 1.45 29.16
N ASN A 23 -7.98 2.74 29.44
CA ASN A 23 -8.63 3.22 30.66
C ASN A 23 -8.11 2.52 31.95
N GLU A 24 -8.84 2.54 33.02
CA GLU A 24 -8.48 2.00 34.36
C GLU A 24 -8.30 0.46 34.42
N GLN A 25 -8.11 -0.21 33.29
CA GLN A 25 -7.88 -1.66 33.27
C GLN A 25 -6.42 -1.96 33.62
N PHE A 26 -6.23 -2.85 34.61
CA PHE A 26 -4.91 -3.29 35.06
C PHE A 26 -4.12 -4.14 34.05
N LEU A 27 -4.77 -4.65 33.01
CA LEU A 27 -4.12 -5.46 31.97
C LEU A 27 -4.01 -4.64 30.68
N PRO A 28 -2.82 -4.57 30.08
CA PRO A 28 -2.65 -3.93 28.80
C PRO A 28 -3.43 -4.71 27.70
N PRO A 29 -4.00 -4.04 26.71
CA PRO A 29 -4.58 -4.71 25.56
C PRO A 29 -3.52 -5.55 24.84
N PRO A 30 -3.92 -6.58 24.06
CA PRO A 30 -2.98 -7.33 23.22
C PRO A 30 -2.12 -6.38 22.39
N PRO A 31 -0.80 -6.66 22.27
CA PRO A 31 0.06 -5.82 21.43
C PRO A 31 -0.28 -5.99 19.96
N PRO A 32 -0.08 -4.93 19.13
CA PRO A 32 -0.15 -5.09 17.68
C PRO A 32 0.83 -6.15 17.18
N VAL A 33 0.38 -6.92 16.19
CA VAL A 33 1.18 -7.95 15.53
C VAL A 33 1.95 -7.33 14.37
N ALA A 34 3.28 -7.39 14.41
CA ALA A 34 4.15 -7.05 13.29
C ALA A 34 4.51 -8.32 12.51
N GLU A 35 4.57 -8.23 11.18
CA GLU A 35 4.98 -9.33 10.30
C GLU A 35 5.60 -8.77 9.03
N HIS A 36 6.39 -9.60 8.31
CA HIS A 36 6.87 -9.20 6.99
C HIS A 36 5.70 -9.22 6.00
N GLY A 37 4.93 -8.14 6.00
CA GLY A 37 3.74 -7.96 5.20
C GLY A 37 3.19 -6.54 5.34
N PHE A 38 2.47 -6.09 4.32
CA PHE A 38 1.91 -4.75 4.28
C PHE A 38 0.38 -4.78 4.24
N SER A 39 -0.25 -3.86 4.96
CA SER A 39 -1.67 -3.54 4.81
C SER A 39 -1.96 -2.17 5.39
N ALA A 40 -2.74 -1.36 4.68
CA ALA A 40 -3.19 -0.04 5.12
C ALA A 40 -4.70 0.10 4.95
N LEU A 41 -5.40 0.49 6.01
CA LEU A 41 -6.79 0.94 5.91
C LEU A 41 -6.78 2.43 5.61
N ILE A 42 -7.36 2.81 4.48
CA ILE A 42 -7.42 4.18 3.99
C ILE A 42 -8.85 4.68 4.11
N ARG A 43 -9.03 5.81 4.79
CA ARG A 43 -10.31 6.50 4.88
C ARG A 43 -10.19 7.86 4.19
N VAL A 44 -11.08 8.12 3.27
CA VAL A 44 -11.14 9.40 2.56
C VAL A 44 -12.54 9.98 2.71
N GLY A 45 -12.60 11.17 3.30
CA GLY A 45 -13.84 11.93 3.48
C GLY A 45 -13.74 13.31 2.81
N LEU A 46 -14.89 13.97 2.61
CA LEU A 46 -14.92 15.37 2.21
C LEU A 46 -14.83 16.24 3.47
N ASN A 47 -14.02 17.30 3.42
CA ASN A 47 -13.69 18.16 4.56
C ASN A 47 -14.87 18.74 5.36
N ASP A 48 -16.07 18.84 4.79
CA ASP A 48 -17.25 19.40 5.46
C ASP A 48 -17.99 18.39 6.34
N THR A 49 -17.56 17.11 6.37
CA THR A 49 -18.26 16.02 7.06
C THR A 49 -17.44 15.31 8.13
N MET A 50 -16.21 15.75 8.40
CA MET A 50 -15.37 15.24 9.51
C MET A 50 -15.81 15.74 10.90
N ALA A 51 -17.08 16.15 11.07
CA ALA A 51 -17.67 16.23 12.39
C ALA A 51 -17.88 14.81 12.89
N TYR A 52 -16.99 14.35 13.76
CA TYR A 52 -17.18 13.16 14.58
C TYR A 52 -18.52 13.28 15.31
N GLN A 53 -19.60 12.83 14.68
CA GLN A 53 -20.81 12.56 15.39
C GLN A 53 -20.66 11.20 16.06
N ASN A 54 -20.93 11.15 17.34
CA ASN A 54 -20.75 10.02 18.26
C ASN A 54 -21.53 8.72 17.90
N ASN A 55 -22.05 8.57 16.70
CA ASN A 55 -22.83 7.43 16.24
C ASN A 55 -22.24 6.66 15.05
N GLY A 56 -21.01 6.90 14.63
CA GLY A 56 -20.22 5.95 13.84
C GLY A 56 -20.54 5.79 12.35
N GLU A 57 -21.52 6.49 11.79
CA GLU A 57 -21.86 6.42 10.38
C GLU A 57 -21.74 7.81 9.71
N SER A 58 -20.63 8.04 9.02
CA SER A 58 -20.50 9.16 8.09
C SER A 58 -20.87 8.65 6.68
N PHE A 59 -21.93 9.17 6.11
CA PHE A 59 -22.49 8.76 4.81
C PHE A 59 -21.61 9.10 3.61
N ASN A 60 -20.43 9.75 3.79
CA ASN A 60 -19.56 10.22 2.73
C ASN A 60 -18.07 9.82 2.90
N GLU A 61 -17.79 8.69 3.52
CA GLU A 61 -16.42 8.14 3.57
C GLU A 61 -16.24 7.01 2.57
N ASN A 62 -15.13 7.03 1.83
CA ASN A 62 -14.67 5.88 1.08
C ASN A 62 -13.59 5.16 1.89
N ILE A 63 -13.88 3.92 2.31
CA ILE A 63 -13.00 3.11 3.16
C ILE A 63 -12.43 1.97 2.33
N ILE A 64 -11.12 1.96 2.17
CA ILE A 64 -10.41 1.01 1.33
C ILE A 64 -9.37 0.28 2.16
N LEU A 65 -9.32 -1.04 2.02
CA LEU A 65 -8.20 -1.84 2.50
C LEU A 65 -7.19 -2.02 1.35
N PHE A 66 -6.00 -1.47 1.51
CA PHE A 66 -4.89 -1.62 0.57
C PHE A 66 -3.92 -2.66 1.11
N ASP A 67 -3.81 -3.79 0.42
CA ASP A 67 -3.10 -5.01 0.79
C ASP A 67 -3.62 -5.69 2.08
N CYS A 68 -3.22 -6.95 2.29
CA CYS A 68 -3.81 -7.84 3.28
C CYS A 68 -2.79 -8.56 4.18
N GLY A 69 -1.51 -8.20 4.12
CA GLY A 69 -0.45 -8.81 4.94
C GLY A 69 -0.07 -10.24 4.54
N THR A 70 0.80 -10.84 5.34
CA THR A 70 1.40 -12.17 5.09
C THR A 70 0.64 -13.31 5.77
N SER A 71 0.15 -13.12 7.00
CA SER A 71 -0.45 -14.19 7.78
C SER A 71 -1.98 -14.14 7.75
N GLU A 72 -2.60 -15.27 8.04
CA GLU A 72 -4.07 -15.38 8.10
C GLU A 72 -4.70 -14.42 9.11
N ASN A 73 -4.03 -14.16 10.24
CA ASN A 73 -4.63 -13.45 11.37
C ASN A 73 -3.99 -12.10 11.67
N GLY A 74 -2.85 -11.76 11.07
CA GLY A 74 -2.12 -10.54 11.43
C GLY A 74 -2.94 -9.26 11.25
N VAL A 75 -3.49 -9.06 10.05
CA VAL A 75 -4.34 -7.90 9.76
C VAL A 75 -5.65 -7.95 10.55
N VAL A 76 -6.25 -9.15 10.68
CA VAL A 76 -7.50 -9.34 11.43
C VAL A 76 -7.31 -8.97 12.91
N SER A 77 -6.27 -9.49 13.56
CA SER A 77 -5.97 -9.19 14.97
C SER A 77 -5.72 -7.69 15.19
N ASN A 78 -4.99 -7.06 14.27
CA ASN A 78 -4.71 -5.63 14.35
C ASN A 78 -5.96 -4.78 14.13
N ALA A 79 -6.85 -5.19 13.23
CA ALA A 79 -8.14 -4.54 13.02
C ALA A 79 -9.03 -4.63 14.26
N GLU A 80 -9.05 -5.79 14.95
CA GLU A 80 -9.77 -5.98 16.22
C GLU A 80 -9.23 -5.05 17.33
N ILE A 81 -7.91 -4.93 17.44
CA ILE A 81 -7.26 -4.00 18.40
C ILE A 81 -7.70 -2.54 18.14
N LEU A 82 -7.81 -2.16 16.86
CA LEU A 82 -8.22 -0.82 16.44
C LEU A 82 -9.75 -0.62 16.44
N GLY A 83 -10.53 -1.66 16.70
CA GLY A 83 -12.00 -1.60 16.65
C GLY A 83 -12.56 -1.38 15.24
N ILE A 84 -11.87 -1.87 14.21
CA ILE A 84 -12.29 -1.71 12.82
C ILE A 84 -13.41 -2.68 12.49
N ASN A 85 -14.52 -2.16 11.98
CA ASN A 85 -15.60 -2.97 11.43
C ASN A 85 -15.28 -3.33 9.97
N PHE A 86 -15.03 -4.60 9.67
CA PHE A 86 -14.76 -5.07 8.31
C PHE A 86 -15.91 -4.79 7.32
N ASN A 87 -17.16 -4.75 7.79
CA ASN A 87 -18.31 -4.44 6.95
C ASN A 87 -18.37 -2.98 6.48
N SER A 88 -17.61 -2.08 7.11
CA SER A 88 -17.45 -0.71 6.64
C SER A 88 -16.53 -0.57 5.41
N ILE A 89 -15.74 -1.59 5.08
CA ILE A 89 -14.84 -1.56 3.94
C ILE A 89 -15.64 -1.60 2.63
N ASN A 90 -15.37 -0.65 1.73
CA ASN A 90 -16.02 -0.54 0.42
C ASN A 90 -15.30 -1.36 -0.67
N SER A 91 -13.99 -1.45 -0.59
CA SER A 91 -13.16 -2.19 -1.55
C SER A 91 -11.86 -2.68 -0.91
N VAL A 92 -11.34 -3.79 -1.43
CA VAL A 92 -9.96 -4.24 -1.20
C VAL A 92 -9.16 -3.98 -2.46
N ILE A 93 -7.98 -3.39 -2.34
CA ILE A 93 -7.07 -3.13 -3.46
C ILE A 93 -5.76 -3.86 -3.17
N LEU A 94 -5.24 -4.60 -4.14
CA LEU A 94 -3.91 -5.19 -4.05
C LEU A 94 -2.91 -4.33 -4.82
N SER A 95 -1.80 -4.00 -4.18
CA SER A 95 -0.68 -3.31 -4.82
C SER A 95 -0.05 -4.17 -5.91
N HIS A 96 0.15 -5.46 -5.64
CA HIS A 96 0.67 -6.45 -6.57
C HIS A 96 0.44 -7.88 -6.04
N GLY A 97 0.85 -8.90 -6.80
CA GLY A 97 0.60 -10.31 -6.48
C GLY A 97 1.76 -11.02 -5.76
N HIS A 98 2.43 -10.38 -4.80
CA HIS A 98 3.33 -11.06 -3.88
C HIS A 98 2.58 -11.47 -2.61
N PHE A 99 2.99 -12.62 -2.05
CA PHE A 99 2.27 -13.31 -0.97
C PHE A 99 2.14 -12.47 0.31
N ASP A 100 3.12 -11.64 0.61
CA ASP A 100 3.16 -10.75 1.77
C ASP A 100 2.21 -9.55 1.69
N HIS A 101 1.44 -9.46 0.59
CA HIS A 101 0.38 -8.48 0.37
C HIS A 101 -1.02 -9.07 0.27
N PHE A 102 -1.16 -10.40 0.10
CA PHE A 102 -2.47 -10.99 -0.10
C PHE A 102 -2.79 -12.23 0.75
N THR A 103 -1.82 -12.84 1.44
CA THR A 103 -2.08 -14.14 2.11
C THR A 103 -3.12 -14.01 3.23
N GLY A 104 -3.27 -12.85 3.85
CA GLY A 104 -4.35 -12.57 4.81
C GLY A 104 -5.75 -12.37 4.19
N LEU A 105 -5.86 -12.20 2.87
CA LEU A 105 -7.11 -11.89 2.19
C LEU A 105 -8.25 -12.87 2.46
N PRO A 106 -8.06 -14.21 2.42
CA PRO A 106 -9.14 -15.14 2.74
C PRO A 106 -9.74 -14.96 4.12
N SER A 107 -8.93 -14.66 5.13
CA SER A 107 -9.40 -14.41 6.49
C SER A 107 -10.16 -13.09 6.63
N ILE A 108 -9.77 -12.08 5.85
CA ILE A 108 -10.48 -10.80 5.77
C ILE A 108 -11.84 -10.99 5.07
N LEU A 109 -11.89 -11.71 3.96
CA LEU A 109 -13.13 -11.98 3.23
C LEU A 109 -14.15 -12.71 4.11
N LYS A 110 -13.72 -13.65 4.96
CA LYS A 110 -14.59 -14.34 5.93
C LYS A 110 -15.20 -13.42 6.98
N ARG A 111 -14.65 -12.23 7.21
CA ARG A 111 -15.15 -11.23 8.18
C ARG A 111 -16.07 -10.18 7.55
N ILE A 112 -16.19 -10.20 6.22
CA ILE A 112 -17.03 -9.28 5.46
C ILE A 112 -18.32 -10.03 5.04
N ASP A 113 -19.45 -9.61 5.58
CA ASP A 113 -20.76 -10.29 5.38
C ASP A 113 -21.48 -9.86 4.08
N LYS A 114 -20.74 -9.29 3.12
CA LYS A 114 -21.26 -8.80 1.84
C LYS A 114 -20.27 -9.09 0.71
N PRO A 115 -20.72 -9.21 -0.55
CA PRO A 115 -19.81 -9.20 -1.68
C PRO A 115 -18.97 -7.93 -1.70
N ILE A 116 -17.64 -8.07 -1.90
CA ILE A 116 -16.71 -6.94 -1.89
C ILE A 116 -15.87 -6.89 -3.15
N ARG A 117 -15.64 -5.68 -3.69
CA ARG A 117 -14.75 -5.49 -4.82
C ARG A 117 -13.30 -5.74 -4.42
N LEU A 118 -12.65 -6.66 -5.14
CA LEU A 118 -11.21 -6.88 -5.12
C LEU A 118 -10.60 -6.29 -6.38
N ILE A 119 -9.91 -5.17 -6.24
CA ILE A 119 -9.35 -4.40 -7.35
C ILE A 119 -7.85 -4.69 -7.42
N CYS A 120 -7.37 -5.14 -8.59
CA CYS A 120 -5.97 -5.47 -8.78
C CYS A 120 -5.58 -5.40 -10.26
N HIS A 121 -4.29 -5.39 -10.51
CA HIS A 121 -3.79 -5.62 -11.87
C HIS A 121 -4.03 -7.09 -12.30
N PRO A 122 -4.32 -7.39 -13.58
CA PRO A 122 -4.53 -8.79 -14.00
C PRO A 122 -3.31 -9.69 -13.76
N ASP A 123 -2.09 -9.15 -13.78
CA ASP A 123 -0.85 -9.90 -13.54
C ASP A 123 -0.64 -10.25 -12.05
N ALA A 124 -1.48 -9.77 -11.13
CA ALA A 124 -1.46 -10.19 -9.73
C ALA A 124 -1.78 -11.69 -9.54
N PHE A 125 -2.41 -12.30 -10.55
CA PHE A 125 -2.75 -13.74 -10.57
C PHE A 125 -1.68 -14.62 -11.23
N LEU A 126 -0.54 -14.07 -11.61
CA LEU A 126 0.56 -14.84 -12.17
C LEU A 126 1.14 -15.82 -11.15
N ARG A 127 1.49 -17.02 -11.61
CA ARG A 127 2.25 -17.98 -10.81
C ARG A 127 3.72 -17.62 -10.87
N ARG A 128 4.25 -17.14 -9.75
CA ARG A 128 5.60 -16.62 -9.67
C ARG A 128 6.55 -17.56 -8.96
N TRP A 129 7.81 -17.43 -9.32
CA TRP A 129 8.93 -18.15 -8.75
C TRP A 129 10.05 -17.15 -8.45
N VAL A 130 10.81 -17.43 -7.41
CA VAL A 130 12.03 -16.71 -7.08
C VAL A 130 13.22 -17.64 -7.31
N LEU A 131 14.23 -17.15 -8.02
CA LEU A 131 15.52 -17.80 -8.15
C LEU A 131 16.43 -17.25 -7.07
N PHE A 132 17.06 -18.13 -6.28
CA PHE A 132 18.01 -17.69 -5.26
C PHE A 132 19.32 -17.22 -5.87
N PRO A 133 20.10 -16.34 -5.17
CA PRO A 133 21.35 -15.79 -5.70
C PRO A 133 22.41 -16.82 -6.09
N ASN A 134 22.32 -18.06 -5.58
CA ASN A 134 23.20 -19.15 -5.98
C ASN A 134 22.97 -19.66 -7.42
N GLY A 135 21.91 -19.16 -8.10
CA GLY A 135 21.56 -19.50 -9.47
C GLY A 135 21.06 -20.92 -9.70
N LYS A 136 20.89 -21.71 -8.64
CA LYS A 136 20.48 -23.13 -8.71
C LYS A 136 19.15 -23.40 -8.07
N ASP A 137 18.94 -22.84 -6.87
CA ASP A 137 17.73 -23.07 -6.11
C ASP A 137 16.65 -22.09 -6.51
N LYS A 138 15.41 -22.57 -6.53
CA LYS A 138 14.24 -21.78 -6.85
C LYS A 138 13.09 -22.15 -5.93
N ALA A 139 12.25 -21.20 -5.57
CA ALA A 139 11.05 -21.42 -4.79
C ALA A 139 9.83 -20.92 -5.54
N ARG A 140 8.75 -21.70 -5.51
CA ARG A 140 7.45 -21.25 -5.98
C ARG A 140 6.83 -20.35 -4.92
N MET A 141 6.35 -19.20 -5.35
CA MET A 141 5.64 -18.30 -4.47
C MET A 141 4.16 -18.72 -4.35
N PRO A 142 3.50 -18.45 -3.22
CA PRO A 142 2.03 -18.52 -3.14
C PRO A 142 1.42 -17.64 -4.25
N PHE A 143 0.24 -18.01 -4.72
CA PHE A 143 -0.47 -17.28 -5.78
C PHE A 143 -1.97 -17.20 -5.48
N LEU A 144 -2.63 -16.21 -6.05
CA LEU A 144 -4.06 -15.97 -5.92
C LEU A 144 -4.86 -16.88 -6.85
N ASP A 145 -5.85 -17.56 -6.30
CA ASP A 145 -6.82 -18.34 -7.07
C ASP A 145 -8.12 -17.56 -7.23
N LYS A 146 -8.45 -17.19 -8.49
CA LYS A 146 -9.64 -16.38 -8.79
C LYS A 146 -10.94 -17.06 -8.40
N GLU A 147 -11.04 -18.37 -8.63
CA GLU A 147 -12.27 -19.10 -8.35
C GLU A 147 -12.48 -19.26 -6.85
N GLU A 148 -11.41 -19.48 -6.09
CA GLU A 148 -11.50 -19.51 -4.64
C GLU A 148 -11.91 -18.16 -4.06
N LEU A 149 -11.32 -17.07 -4.53
CA LEU A 149 -11.68 -15.72 -4.08
C LEU A 149 -13.13 -15.36 -4.40
N ARG A 150 -13.65 -15.76 -5.57
CA ARG A 150 -15.07 -15.56 -5.93
C ARG A 150 -15.99 -16.35 -5.01
N ARG A 151 -15.65 -17.59 -4.69
CA ARG A 151 -16.43 -18.41 -3.71
C ARG A 151 -16.46 -17.78 -2.32
N GLN A 152 -15.42 -17.02 -1.96
CA GLN A 152 -15.33 -16.30 -0.70
C GLN A 152 -16.00 -14.92 -0.74
N GLY A 153 -16.69 -14.54 -1.82
CA GLY A 153 -17.44 -13.30 -1.93
C GLY A 153 -16.69 -12.14 -2.62
N ALA A 154 -15.49 -12.38 -3.19
CA ALA A 154 -14.79 -11.34 -3.91
C ALA A 154 -15.38 -11.09 -5.32
N ILE A 155 -15.72 -9.85 -5.61
CA ILE A 155 -16.03 -9.36 -6.96
C ILE A 155 -14.71 -8.86 -7.56
N ILE A 156 -14.07 -9.68 -8.39
CA ILE A 156 -12.75 -9.38 -8.95
C ILE A 156 -12.86 -8.36 -10.06
N VAL A 157 -12.22 -7.21 -9.88
CA VAL A 157 -12.12 -6.11 -10.85
C VAL A 157 -10.65 -5.92 -11.24
N THR A 158 -10.29 -6.28 -12.46
CA THR A 158 -8.91 -6.12 -12.94
C THR A 158 -8.75 -4.87 -13.79
N LYS A 159 -7.74 -4.05 -13.48
CA LYS A 159 -7.37 -2.83 -14.19
C LYS A 159 -5.87 -2.79 -14.47
N LYS A 160 -5.48 -2.46 -15.71
CA LYS A 160 -4.07 -2.23 -16.10
C LYS A 160 -3.72 -0.74 -16.07
N ASN A 161 -4.71 0.07 -16.39
CA ASN A 161 -4.60 1.52 -16.51
C ASN A 161 -5.01 2.23 -15.22
N PRO A 162 -4.66 3.49 -15.07
CA PRO A 162 -5.10 4.30 -13.92
C PRO A 162 -6.62 4.30 -13.78
N SER A 163 -7.10 4.25 -12.55
CA SER A 163 -8.53 4.17 -12.25
C SER A 163 -8.87 4.97 -11.00
N LEU A 164 -10.06 5.60 -10.99
CA LEU A 164 -10.62 6.24 -9.81
C LEU A 164 -11.50 5.25 -9.04
N ILE A 165 -11.31 5.22 -7.75
CA ILE A 165 -12.03 4.33 -6.84
C ILE A 165 -12.88 5.17 -5.88
N SER A 166 -14.17 4.93 -5.89
CA SER A 166 -15.14 5.49 -4.94
C SER A 166 -15.92 4.36 -4.25
N GLN A 167 -16.75 4.71 -3.28
CA GLN A 167 -17.71 3.76 -2.70
C GLN A 167 -18.67 3.19 -3.75
N ASP A 168 -18.99 3.95 -4.81
CA ASP A 168 -19.95 3.57 -5.85
C ASP A 168 -19.34 2.65 -6.92
N GLY A 169 -18.02 2.75 -7.17
CA GLY A 169 -17.41 1.95 -8.23
C GLY A 169 -15.96 2.24 -8.56
N VAL A 170 -15.59 1.69 -9.71
CA VAL A 170 -14.26 1.80 -10.32
C VAL A 170 -14.44 2.41 -11.72
N GLU A 171 -13.89 3.61 -11.92
CA GLU A 171 -13.95 4.34 -13.18
C GLU A 171 -12.54 4.39 -13.81
N GLU A 172 -12.45 4.38 -15.15
CA GLU A 172 -11.18 4.66 -15.81
C GLU A 172 -10.79 6.12 -15.58
N TYR A 173 -9.51 6.34 -15.28
CA TYR A 173 -8.99 7.69 -15.12
C TYR A 173 -8.78 8.35 -16.49
N PRO A 174 -9.50 9.43 -16.80
CA PRO A 174 -9.34 10.11 -18.08
C PRO A 174 -8.05 10.94 -18.06
N TYR A 175 -7.04 10.55 -18.83
CA TYR A 175 -5.70 11.17 -18.93
C TYR A 175 -5.67 12.69 -19.22
N GLN A 176 -6.81 13.31 -19.51
CA GLN A 176 -6.90 14.72 -19.91
C GLN A 176 -7.52 15.66 -18.86
N LEU A 177 -7.86 15.14 -17.68
CA LEU A 177 -8.60 15.92 -16.69
C LEU A 177 -7.79 16.04 -15.38
N HIS A 178 -6.90 17.02 -15.33
CA HIS A 178 -6.10 17.32 -14.14
C HIS A 178 -6.92 17.76 -12.91
N ASP A 179 -8.17 18.16 -13.09
CA ASP A 179 -9.04 18.70 -12.03
C ASP A 179 -9.95 17.65 -11.35
N ASN A 180 -10.02 16.42 -11.86
CA ASN A 180 -11.03 15.43 -11.46
C ASN A 180 -10.72 14.62 -10.20
N LEU A 181 -9.56 14.78 -9.57
CA LEU A 181 -9.33 14.24 -8.22
C LEU A 181 -10.11 15.03 -7.14
N VAL A 182 -10.74 16.13 -7.53
CA VAL A 182 -11.47 17.05 -6.66
C VAL A 182 -12.88 17.27 -7.20
N ASP A 183 -13.57 16.19 -7.61
CA ASP A 183 -15.03 16.26 -7.70
C ASP A 183 -15.58 16.27 -6.28
N ASN A 184 -16.20 17.40 -5.90
CA ASN A 184 -16.69 17.66 -4.56
C ASN A 184 -17.92 16.81 -4.16
N SER A 185 -18.36 15.85 -4.98
CA SER A 185 -19.56 15.06 -4.72
C SER A 185 -19.26 13.72 -4.03
N THR A 186 -18.13 13.08 -4.33
CA THR A 186 -17.76 11.76 -3.77
C THR A 186 -16.26 11.67 -3.54
N PRO A 187 -15.77 11.17 -2.38
CA PRO A 187 -14.34 10.96 -2.14
C PRO A 187 -13.78 9.89 -3.09
N LYS A 188 -12.85 10.28 -3.97
CA LYS A 188 -12.20 9.37 -4.91
C LYS A 188 -10.71 9.23 -4.62
N LEU A 189 -10.18 8.01 -4.81
CA LEU A 189 -8.75 7.70 -4.77
C LEU A 189 -8.30 7.26 -6.16
N LEU A 190 -7.14 7.72 -6.58
CA LEU A 190 -6.50 7.27 -7.81
C LEU A 190 -5.65 6.04 -7.51
N VAL A 191 -5.90 4.94 -8.23
CA VAL A 191 -4.99 3.79 -8.34
C VAL A 191 -4.23 3.92 -9.64
N THR A 192 -2.90 3.87 -9.57
CA THR A 192 -2.04 4.20 -10.73
C THR A 192 -2.13 3.19 -11.86
N GLY A 193 -2.55 1.93 -11.59
CA GLY A 193 -2.30 0.86 -12.52
C GLY A 193 -0.79 0.66 -12.74
N ARG A 194 -0.41 0.06 -13.87
CA ARG A 194 0.99 -0.20 -14.21
C ARG A 194 1.82 1.09 -14.27
N ILE A 195 2.89 1.16 -13.49
CA ILE A 195 3.78 2.32 -13.38
C ILE A 195 4.89 2.25 -14.43
N PRO A 196 5.08 3.29 -15.27
CA PRO A 196 6.18 3.37 -16.24
C PRO A 196 7.55 3.47 -15.55
N ARG A 197 8.59 2.89 -16.19
CA ARG A 197 9.97 2.94 -15.70
C ARG A 197 10.72 4.07 -16.39
N THR A 198 11.18 5.05 -15.64
CA THR A 198 11.90 6.23 -16.15
C THR A 198 13.29 6.40 -15.53
N THR A 199 13.56 5.73 -14.42
CA THR A 199 14.88 5.70 -13.78
C THR A 199 15.69 4.50 -14.26
N THR A 200 17.01 4.60 -14.21
CA THR A 200 17.92 3.51 -14.62
C THR A 200 18.30 2.58 -13.47
N TYR A 201 18.08 2.99 -12.22
CA TYR A 201 18.49 2.26 -11.03
C TYR A 201 17.34 1.49 -10.35
N GLU A 202 16.09 1.84 -10.58
CA GLU A 202 14.91 1.13 -10.06
C GLU A 202 14.59 -0.07 -10.95
N LYS A 203 15.20 -1.22 -10.68
CA LYS A 203 15.25 -2.38 -11.58
C LYS A 203 14.15 -3.43 -11.35
N GLY A 204 13.25 -3.20 -10.38
CA GLY A 204 12.20 -4.15 -10.03
C GLY A 204 12.70 -5.31 -9.17
N PHE A 205 12.35 -6.55 -9.53
CA PHE A 205 12.75 -7.77 -8.81
C PHE A 205 13.48 -8.74 -9.76
N PRO A 206 14.77 -8.55 -10.02
CA PRO A 206 15.54 -9.28 -11.05
C PRO A 206 15.55 -10.81 -10.91
N LEU A 207 15.34 -11.33 -9.69
CA LEU A 207 15.33 -12.77 -9.41
C LEU A 207 13.93 -13.41 -9.57
N GLN A 208 12.93 -12.64 -10.02
CA GLN A 208 11.59 -13.14 -10.23
C GLN A 208 11.39 -13.73 -11.62
N TYR A 209 10.67 -14.83 -11.64
CA TYR A 209 10.19 -15.52 -12.84
C TYR A 209 8.69 -15.74 -12.72
N LYS A 210 8.02 -15.90 -13.85
CA LYS A 210 6.64 -16.36 -13.96
C LYS A 210 6.57 -17.68 -14.73
N GLU A 211 5.57 -18.48 -14.42
CA GLU A 211 5.27 -19.74 -15.12
C GLU A 211 4.48 -19.41 -16.40
N ASP A 212 4.97 -19.88 -17.54
CA ASP A 212 4.17 -19.96 -18.76
C ASP A 212 3.24 -21.17 -18.64
N LEU A 213 1.96 -20.91 -18.51
CA LEU A 213 0.95 -21.97 -18.29
C LEU A 213 0.78 -22.90 -19.51
N ASN A 214 1.22 -22.54 -20.69
CA ASN A 214 1.15 -23.38 -21.89
C ASN A 214 2.30 -24.37 -21.98
N THR A 215 3.50 -23.96 -21.57
CA THR A 215 4.73 -24.74 -21.72
C THR A 215 5.28 -25.26 -20.38
N GLY A 216 4.84 -24.71 -19.25
CA GLY A 216 5.40 -24.98 -17.93
C GLY A 216 6.79 -24.35 -17.69
N ASN A 217 7.32 -23.60 -18.66
CA ASN A 217 8.62 -22.97 -18.56
C ASN A 217 8.58 -21.75 -17.65
N LEU A 218 9.72 -21.44 -17.00
CA LEU A 218 9.90 -20.21 -16.25
C LEU A 218 10.43 -19.10 -17.16
N ILE A 219 9.72 -18.01 -17.22
CA ILE A 219 10.08 -16.82 -17.99
C ILE A 219 10.47 -15.71 -17.02
N PRO A 220 11.56 -14.97 -17.23
CA PRO A 220 11.91 -13.81 -16.41
C PRO A 220 10.77 -12.80 -16.31
N ASP A 221 10.47 -12.35 -15.08
CA ASP A 221 9.42 -11.35 -14.79
C ASP A 221 9.94 -10.26 -13.83
N PRO A 222 11.10 -9.65 -14.14
CA PRO A 222 11.79 -8.77 -13.20
C PRO A 222 11.06 -7.45 -12.95
N LEU A 223 10.16 -7.04 -13.86
CA LEU A 223 9.54 -5.72 -13.76
C LEU A 223 8.37 -5.66 -12.80
N VAL A 224 7.76 -6.81 -12.42
CA VAL A 224 6.58 -6.81 -11.55
C VAL A 224 5.54 -5.79 -12.06
N ASN A 225 5.04 -6.03 -13.28
CA ASN A 225 4.20 -5.05 -14.02
C ASN A 225 2.85 -4.74 -13.35
N ASP A 226 2.45 -5.54 -12.39
CA ASP A 226 1.25 -5.35 -11.58
C ASP A 226 1.46 -4.40 -10.40
N ASP A 227 2.70 -3.96 -10.14
CA ASP A 227 2.97 -3.02 -9.06
C ASP A 227 2.27 -1.67 -9.33
N GLN A 228 1.41 -1.30 -8.40
CA GLN A 228 0.59 -0.08 -8.44
C GLN A 228 0.51 0.58 -7.07
N ALA A 229 0.21 1.87 -7.07
CA ALA A 229 0.13 2.70 -5.87
C ALA A 229 -1.22 3.42 -5.78
N ILE A 230 -1.57 3.85 -4.59
CA ILE A 230 -2.70 4.73 -4.34
C ILE A 230 -2.21 6.17 -4.24
N VAL A 231 -2.95 7.09 -4.85
CA VAL A 231 -2.68 8.52 -4.84
C VAL A 231 -3.94 9.26 -4.40
N ALA A 232 -3.79 10.11 -3.39
CA ALA A 232 -4.80 11.08 -2.97
C ALA A 232 -4.24 12.50 -3.11
N ASN A 233 -5.10 13.47 -3.37
CA ASN A 233 -4.73 14.88 -3.34
C ASN A 233 -5.35 15.55 -2.12
N ILE A 234 -4.51 16.09 -1.25
CA ILE A 234 -4.95 16.91 -0.12
C ILE A 234 -4.99 18.37 -0.58
N LYS A 235 -6.16 18.98 -0.52
CA LYS A 235 -6.39 20.37 -0.97
C LYS A 235 -5.33 21.33 -0.40
N ASN A 236 -4.70 22.10 -1.26
CA ASN A 236 -3.63 23.06 -0.95
C ASN A 236 -2.33 22.46 -0.37
N LYS A 237 -2.26 21.15 -0.08
CA LYS A 237 -1.07 20.51 0.48
C LYS A 237 -0.31 19.65 -0.54
N GLY A 238 -0.99 18.98 -1.45
CA GLY A 238 -0.40 18.17 -2.50
C GLY A 238 -0.70 16.67 -2.37
N LEU A 239 0.07 15.85 -3.07
CA LEU A 239 -0.17 14.42 -3.19
C LEU A 239 0.26 13.64 -1.95
N VAL A 240 -0.60 12.75 -1.50
CA VAL A 240 -0.27 11.62 -0.62
C VAL A 240 -0.19 10.38 -1.50
N ILE A 241 0.96 9.72 -1.50
CA ILE A 241 1.27 8.54 -2.32
C ILE A 241 1.52 7.37 -1.41
N ILE A 242 0.77 6.27 -1.60
CA ILE A 242 0.88 5.05 -0.78
C ILE A 242 1.26 3.89 -1.68
N SER A 243 2.43 3.30 -1.46
CA SER A 243 2.92 2.11 -2.16
C SER A 243 2.83 0.86 -1.29
N GLY A 244 2.67 -0.32 -1.90
CA GLY A 244 2.90 -1.59 -1.22
C GLY A 244 4.39 -1.85 -1.07
N CYS A 245 5.04 -2.29 -2.15
CA CYS A 245 6.49 -2.51 -2.22
C CYS A 245 7.26 -1.52 -3.09
N ALA A 246 6.60 -0.84 -4.01
CA ALA A 246 7.24 -0.02 -5.04
C ALA A 246 8.30 -0.79 -5.87
N HIS A 247 7.97 -1.99 -6.35
CA HIS A 247 8.83 -2.71 -7.32
C HIS A 247 9.00 -1.92 -8.62
N ALA A 248 8.03 -1.05 -8.95
CA ALA A 248 8.17 -0.09 -10.02
C ALA A 248 9.26 0.95 -9.75
N GLY A 249 9.68 1.10 -8.50
CA GLY A 249 10.52 2.14 -7.99
C GLY A 249 9.70 3.29 -7.39
N ILE A 250 10.07 3.72 -6.19
CA ILE A 250 9.34 4.80 -5.52
C ILE A 250 9.45 6.13 -6.26
N ILE A 251 10.58 6.39 -6.92
CA ILE A 251 10.77 7.61 -7.71
C ILE A 251 9.93 7.55 -9.00
N ASN A 252 9.88 6.40 -9.67
CA ASN A 252 8.99 6.19 -10.81
C ASN A 252 7.53 6.37 -10.40
N THR A 253 7.13 5.85 -9.25
CA THR A 253 5.78 5.99 -8.69
C THR A 253 5.42 7.44 -8.46
N ILE A 254 6.30 8.23 -7.83
CA ILE A 254 6.07 9.65 -7.57
C ILE A 254 5.99 10.44 -8.88
N ARG A 255 6.90 10.19 -9.83
CA ARG A 255 6.89 10.85 -11.14
C ARG A 255 5.60 10.55 -11.89
N TYR A 256 5.15 9.32 -11.86
CA TYR A 256 3.91 8.92 -12.53
C TYR A 256 2.68 9.53 -11.85
N ALA A 257 2.62 9.56 -10.52
CA ALA A 257 1.57 10.24 -9.79
C ALA A 257 1.47 11.74 -10.15
N LYS A 258 2.61 12.44 -10.23
CA LYS A 258 2.67 13.83 -10.70
C LYS A 258 2.20 13.98 -12.15
N LEU A 259 2.60 13.07 -13.04
CA LEU A 259 2.19 13.08 -14.44
C LEU A 259 0.66 12.89 -14.59
N LEU A 260 0.10 11.92 -13.87
CA LEU A 260 -1.33 11.63 -13.92
C LEU A 260 -2.17 12.81 -13.42
N THR A 261 -1.75 13.42 -12.33
CA THR A 261 -2.56 14.43 -11.61
C THR A 261 -2.27 15.86 -12.02
N GLY A 262 -1.15 16.12 -12.70
CA GLY A 262 -0.67 17.48 -12.96
C GLY A 262 -0.17 18.22 -11.71
N ILE A 263 -0.20 17.57 -10.53
CA ILE A 263 0.18 18.17 -9.24
C ILE A 263 1.64 17.86 -8.95
N ASN A 264 2.45 18.92 -8.82
CA ASN A 264 3.88 18.77 -8.57
C ASN A 264 4.25 18.64 -7.09
N LYS A 265 3.43 19.17 -6.20
CA LYS A 265 3.69 19.17 -4.76
C LYS A 265 3.37 17.79 -4.17
N VAL A 266 4.32 17.20 -3.47
CA VAL A 266 4.14 15.94 -2.74
C VAL A 266 4.05 16.23 -1.26
N TYR A 267 2.96 15.82 -0.63
CA TYR A 267 2.74 16.02 0.79
C TYR A 267 3.28 14.85 1.61
N ALA A 268 2.95 13.61 1.25
CA ALA A 268 3.47 12.45 1.94
C ALA A 268 3.77 11.28 0.98
N VAL A 269 4.79 10.50 1.31
CA VAL A 269 5.12 9.23 0.63
C VAL A 269 5.19 8.15 1.70
N ILE A 270 4.34 7.12 1.56
CA ILE A 270 4.12 6.09 2.58
C ILE A 270 4.29 4.71 1.96
N GLY A 271 4.88 3.77 2.70
CA GLY A 271 4.91 2.35 2.31
C GLY A 271 6.30 1.79 2.07
N GLY A 272 6.36 0.66 1.39
CA GLY A 272 7.59 0.01 1.00
C GLY A 272 8.26 0.71 -0.19
N PHE A 273 9.59 0.82 -0.15
CA PHE A 273 10.41 1.41 -1.23
C PHE A 273 11.33 0.37 -1.88
N HIS A 274 11.21 -0.87 -1.47
CA HIS A 274 11.96 -2.03 -1.97
C HIS A 274 13.49 -1.80 -2.09
N LEU A 275 14.10 -1.29 -1.03
CA LEU A 275 15.52 -0.94 -0.96
C LEU A 275 16.34 -1.91 -0.10
N THR A 276 15.80 -3.11 0.17
CA THR A 276 16.45 -4.18 0.94
C THR A 276 16.46 -5.49 0.15
N GLY A 277 17.33 -6.42 0.50
CA GLY A 277 17.43 -7.73 -0.14
C GLY A 277 18.75 -7.97 -0.90
N GLY A 278 19.78 -7.15 -0.63
CA GLY A 278 21.13 -7.30 -1.20
C GLY A 278 21.51 -6.23 -2.19
N GLY A 279 22.72 -6.34 -2.75
CA GLY A 279 23.41 -5.29 -3.50
C GLY A 279 22.59 -4.60 -4.57
N ILE A 280 21.86 -5.35 -5.42
CA ILE A 280 21.07 -4.76 -6.52
C ILE A 280 20.04 -3.74 -6.04
N TYR A 281 19.42 -3.98 -4.87
CA TYR A 281 18.45 -3.07 -4.28
C TYR A 281 19.13 -1.95 -3.51
N GLU A 282 20.18 -2.29 -2.77
CA GLU A 282 20.93 -1.35 -1.96
C GLU A 282 21.67 -0.30 -2.78
N ASP A 283 22.08 -0.64 -4.00
CA ASP A 283 22.67 0.30 -4.97
C ASP A 283 21.69 1.43 -5.36
N ALA A 284 20.38 1.20 -5.21
CA ALA A 284 19.37 2.20 -5.47
C ALA A 284 19.16 3.18 -4.29
N ILE A 285 19.71 2.93 -3.09
CA ILE A 285 19.47 3.76 -1.90
C ILE A 285 19.89 5.21 -2.12
N GLU A 286 21.13 5.46 -2.47
CA GLU A 286 21.67 6.83 -2.59
C GLU A 286 21.04 7.62 -3.74
N PRO A 287 20.84 7.05 -4.96
CA PRO A 287 20.14 7.79 -6.01
C PRO A 287 18.67 8.04 -5.65
N THR A 288 17.98 7.12 -4.93
CA THR A 288 16.61 7.35 -4.44
C THR A 288 16.56 8.51 -3.45
N ILE A 289 17.47 8.56 -2.46
CA ILE A 289 17.54 9.65 -1.49
C ILE A 289 17.81 10.99 -2.19
N THR A 290 18.73 10.99 -3.17
CA THR A 290 19.03 12.19 -3.97
C THR A 290 17.79 12.73 -4.68
N GLU A 291 16.98 11.87 -5.27
CA GLU A 291 15.74 12.27 -5.92
C GLU A 291 14.66 12.68 -4.92
N LEU A 292 14.53 11.99 -3.79
CA LEU A 292 13.61 12.38 -2.72
C LEU A 292 13.92 13.78 -2.17
N LYS A 293 15.20 14.15 -2.03
CA LYS A 293 15.60 15.53 -1.66
C LYS A 293 15.14 16.57 -2.69
N LYS A 294 15.21 16.26 -3.99
CA LYS A 294 14.75 17.14 -5.07
C LYS A 294 13.22 17.26 -5.13
N ILE A 295 12.53 16.13 -4.88
CA ILE A 295 11.07 16.08 -4.84
C ILE A 295 10.54 16.88 -3.66
N ASP A 296 11.28 16.89 -2.56
CA ASP A 296 11.02 17.66 -1.34
C ASP A 296 9.63 17.36 -0.72
N PRO A 297 9.25 16.09 -0.49
CA PRO A 297 7.99 15.79 0.18
C PRO A 297 7.97 16.35 1.60
N ARG A 298 6.80 16.71 2.11
CA ARG A 298 6.68 17.16 3.50
C ARG A 298 6.93 16.02 4.48
N TYR A 299 6.44 14.81 4.18
CA TYR A 299 6.59 13.63 5.02
C TYR A 299 7.08 12.43 4.22
N LEU A 300 8.03 11.70 4.78
CA LEU A 300 8.51 10.39 4.32
C LEU A 300 8.23 9.36 5.41
N ILE A 301 7.47 8.33 5.06
CA ILE A 301 7.03 7.27 5.97
C ILE A 301 7.42 5.92 5.35
N PRO A 302 8.74 5.66 5.22
CA PRO A 302 9.23 4.40 4.70
C PRO A 302 8.98 3.28 5.69
N CYS A 303 8.48 2.15 5.21
CA CYS A 303 8.19 0.98 6.03
C CYS A 303 8.37 -0.32 5.23
N HIS A 304 7.94 -1.45 5.76
CA HIS A 304 7.90 -2.74 5.11
C HIS A 304 9.23 -3.10 4.42
N CYS A 305 9.23 -3.31 3.09
CA CYS A 305 10.39 -3.70 2.29
C CYS A 305 11.39 -2.56 1.99
N THR A 306 11.23 -1.37 2.57
CA THR A 306 12.28 -0.33 2.52
C THR A 306 13.56 -0.83 3.17
N GLY A 307 13.43 -1.57 4.26
CA GLY A 307 14.54 -2.16 5.00
C GLY A 307 15.30 -1.18 5.88
N TRP A 308 15.95 -1.73 6.89
CA TRP A 308 16.59 -0.95 7.95
C TRP A 308 17.73 -0.05 7.48
N LYS A 309 18.56 -0.55 6.54
CA LYS A 309 19.69 0.21 6.00
C LYS A 309 19.22 1.47 5.27
N ALA A 310 18.26 1.32 4.37
CA ALA A 310 17.70 2.45 3.62
C ALA A 310 16.96 3.43 4.53
N THR A 311 16.17 2.92 5.48
CA THR A 311 15.46 3.75 6.47
C THR A 311 16.44 4.60 7.27
N ASN A 312 17.53 4.02 7.79
CA ASN A 312 18.55 4.78 8.52
C ASN A 312 19.23 5.85 7.64
N ARG A 313 19.50 5.53 6.36
CA ARG A 313 20.05 6.54 5.44
C ARG A 313 19.08 7.69 5.20
N ILE A 314 17.79 7.41 5.05
CA ILE A 314 16.75 8.44 4.92
C ILE A 314 16.69 9.32 6.18
N ILE A 315 16.73 8.71 7.38
CA ILE A 315 16.75 9.47 8.65
C ILE A 315 17.95 10.40 8.73
N GLN A 316 19.14 9.93 8.34
CA GLN A 316 20.36 10.75 8.37
C GLN A 316 20.31 11.92 7.41
N GLU A 317 19.71 11.76 6.24
CA GLU A 317 19.74 12.72 5.15
C GLU A 317 18.59 13.72 5.15
N VAL A 318 17.44 13.36 5.71
CA VAL A 318 16.22 14.18 5.76
C VAL A 318 15.42 13.95 7.07
N PRO A 319 16.05 14.13 8.24
CA PRO A 319 15.45 13.80 9.54
C PRO A 319 14.15 14.56 9.81
N GLU A 320 14.03 15.79 9.33
CA GLU A 320 12.86 16.65 9.53
C GLU A 320 11.62 16.24 8.71
N LYS A 321 11.80 15.32 7.76
CA LYS A 321 10.73 14.79 6.90
C LYS A 321 10.32 13.39 7.30
N PHE A 322 11.18 12.70 8.03
CA PHE A 322 10.96 11.31 8.40
C PHE A 322 9.91 11.19 9.51
N LEU A 323 8.93 10.31 9.28
CA LEU A 323 8.01 9.84 10.31
C LEU A 323 8.11 8.32 10.42
N GLN A 324 8.41 7.84 11.59
CA GLN A 324 8.52 6.40 11.83
C GLN A 324 7.16 5.73 11.75
N SER A 325 7.05 4.71 10.90
CA SER A 325 5.92 3.78 10.90
C SER A 325 6.06 2.77 12.05
N SER A 326 4.93 2.34 12.56
CA SER A 326 4.79 1.21 13.49
C SER A 326 3.42 0.60 13.22
N THR A 327 3.30 -0.70 13.34
CA THR A 327 2.02 -1.39 13.15
C THR A 327 0.91 -0.72 13.96
N CYS A 328 -0.28 -0.59 13.37
CA CYS A 328 -1.44 0.11 13.94
C CYS A 328 -1.28 1.63 14.12
N THR A 329 -0.29 2.26 13.49
CA THR A 329 -0.25 3.73 13.45
C THR A 329 -1.33 4.25 12.52
N THR A 330 -2.05 5.29 12.96
CA THR A 330 -2.94 6.09 12.13
C THR A 330 -2.26 7.38 11.74
N PHE A 331 -2.11 7.62 10.43
CA PHE A 331 -1.65 8.90 9.90
C PHE A 331 -2.84 9.71 9.41
N THR A 332 -2.97 10.95 9.89
CA THR A 332 -4.06 11.87 9.52
C THR A 332 -3.51 13.04 8.71
N PHE A 333 -4.08 13.26 7.54
CA PHE A 333 -3.71 14.33 6.61
C PHE A 333 -4.96 15.12 6.25
N ASP A 334 -5.14 16.32 6.79
CA ASP A 334 -6.27 17.23 6.66
C ASP A 334 -5.83 18.64 6.18
#